data_af7ebfc7eb8234f43895038f257cd225
#
_entry.id   af7ebfc7eb8234f43895038f257cd225
#
_cell.length_a   1.000
_cell.length_b   1.000
_cell.length_c   1.000
_cell.angle_alpha   90.00
_cell.angle_beta   90.00
_cell.angle_gamma   90.00
#
_symmetry.space_group_name_H-M   'P 1'
#
loop_
_entity.id
_entity.type
_entity.pdbx_description
1 polymer ?
#
loop_
_entity_poly.entity_id
_entity_poly.type
_entity_poly.pdbx_seq_one_letter_code
_entity_poly.pdbx_strand_id
1 'polypeptide(L)'
;MLRAGIDEDLDIRPLGLDGLDIGQGNAGILLAEMQLRRHPRLVALSIDGNEAAAGRTGPRFAEAFKRATEHGLHRTVHAGESSGPEGVRDALDYLYAERIDHGIRAIDDPSLVSELATRRVALNVCPGSNMQLGLYPDRRSHPLDTLRRAGVPVSVNTDDPALMSTDLVAEYVASAEAYNWDMLTVRQIARTSIEASFCTTDLRHRLLAALDAAS
;
A
#
# COMPACT_ATOMS: atom_id res chain seq x y z
N MET A 1 21.53 -5.58 -7.25
CA MET A 1 20.85 -4.62 -8.13
C MET A 1 19.56 -5.27 -8.60
N LEU A 2 18.56 -5.31 -7.71
CA LEU A 2 17.21 -5.81 -8.05
C LEU A 2 16.45 -4.64 -8.68
N ARG A 3 16.64 -4.42 -9.96
CA ARG A 3 15.57 -3.85 -10.76
C ARG A 3 14.50 -4.92 -10.78
N ALA A 4 13.38 -4.71 -10.11
CA ALA A 4 12.18 -5.43 -10.45
C ALA A 4 12.03 -5.25 -11.95
N GLY A 5 12.10 -6.34 -12.70
CA GLY A 5 11.89 -6.33 -14.13
C GLY A 5 10.44 -5.93 -14.36
N ILE A 6 10.20 -4.63 -14.37
CA ILE A 6 9.05 -4.06 -15.02
C ILE A 6 9.32 -4.36 -16.48
N ASP A 7 8.49 -5.22 -17.04
CA ASP A 7 8.45 -5.45 -18.48
C ASP A 7 8.40 -4.06 -19.11
N GLU A 8 9.41 -3.70 -19.93
CA GLU A 8 9.52 -2.37 -20.54
C GLU A 8 8.30 -2.05 -21.44
N ASP A 9 7.49 -3.06 -21.77
CA ASP A 9 6.20 -2.92 -22.41
C ASP A 9 5.05 -2.61 -21.44
N LEU A 10 5.29 -2.53 -20.12
CA LEU A 10 4.29 -2.10 -19.17
C LEU A 10 4.27 -0.56 -19.16
N ASP A 11 3.59 0.03 -20.13
CA ASP A 11 3.17 1.44 -20.09
C ASP A 11 2.17 1.61 -18.93
N ILE A 12 2.70 1.62 -17.69
CA ILE A 12 1.95 2.03 -16.51
C ILE A 12 1.89 3.56 -16.59
N ARG A 13 1.12 4.08 -17.53
CA ARG A 13 0.60 5.42 -17.35
C ARG A 13 -0.42 5.30 -16.23
N PRO A 14 -0.30 6.06 -15.14
CA PRO A 14 -1.47 6.33 -14.33
C PRO A 14 -2.49 6.82 -15.34
N LEU A 15 -3.63 6.13 -15.46
CA LEU A 15 -4.76 6.66 -16.18
C LEU A 15 -5.01 8.00 -15.53
N GLY A 16 -4.54 9.10 -16.18
CA GLY A 16 -4.72 10.44 -15.70
C GLY A 16 -6.22 10.65 -15.55
N LEU A 17 -6.68 10.54 -14.33
CA LEU A 17 -8.01 10.96 -13.91
C LEU A 17 -8.03 12.48 -13.73
N ASP A 18 -7.10 13.16 -14.40
CA ASP A 18 -7.02 14.60 -14.46
C ASP A 18 -8.31 15.16 -15.06
N GLY A 19 -9.22 15.58 -14.17
CA GLY A 19 -10.49 16.16 -14.54
C GLY A 19 -11.75 15.34 -14.24
N LEU A 20 -11.63 14.13 -13.70
CA LEU A 20 -12.81 13.44 -13.15
C LEU A 20 -13.01 13.89 -11.70
N ASP A 21 -14.16 14.53 -11.45
CA ASP A 21 -14.61 14.83 -10.09
C ASP A 21 -14.91 13.50 -9.35
N ILE A 22 -13.87 13.00 -8.67
CA ILE A 22 -13.92 11.75 -7.90
C ILE A 22 -14.81 11.92 -6.66
N GLY A 23 -15.28 13.12 -6.38
CA GLY A 23 -16.06 13.47 -5.20
C GLY A 23 -17.42 12.75 -5.06
N GLN A 24 -17.89 12.03 -6.08
CA GLN A 24 -19.27 11.51 -6.11
C GLN A 24 -19.38 10.00 -6.42
N GLY A 25 -18.36 9.20 -6.21
CA GLY A 25 -18.50 7.75 -6.39
C GLY A 25 -18.48 7.23 -7.84
N ASN A 26 -18.41 8.12 -8.83
CA ASN A 26 -18.46 7.73 -10.25
C ASN A 26 -17.16 7.07 -10.76
N ALA A 27 -16.02 7.33 -10.11
CA ALA A 27 -14.74 6.74 -10.51
C ALA A 27 -14.73 5.20 -10.38
N GLY A 28 -15.34 4.67 -9.31
CA GLY A 28 -15.46 3.22 -9.14
C GLY A 28 -16.35 2.57 -10.20
N ILE A 29 -17.38 3.26 -10.64
CA ILE A 29 -18.26 2.80 -11.74
C ILE A 29 -17.47 2.75 -13.05
N LEU A 30 -16.71 3.79 -13.35
CA LEU A 30 -15.89 3.86 -14.55
C LEU A 30 -14.80 2.78 -14.56
N LEU A 31 -14.14 2.53 -13.43
CA LEU A 31 -13.13 1.48 -13.31
C LEU A 31 -13.73 0.08 -13.43
N ALA A 32 -14.91 -0.15 -12.83
CA ALA A 32 -15.65 -1.40 -13.02
C ALA A 32 -16.06 -1.59 -14.49
N GLU A 33 -16.53 -0.55 -15.17
CA GLU A 33 -16.84 -0.58 -16.60
C GLU A 33 -15.61 -0.81 -17.49
N MET A 34 -14.45 -0.24 -17.13
CA MET A 34 -13.19 -0.48 -17.83
C MET A 34 -12.74 -1.94 -17.69
N GLN A 35 -12.97 -2.56 -16.53
CA GLN A 35 -12.69 -3.97 -16.35
C GLN A 35 -13.71 -4.87 -17.07
N LEU A 36 -14.96 -4.50 -17.12
CA LEU A 36 -15.94 -5.17 -17.95
C LEU A 36 -15.50 -5.20 -19.42
N ARG A 37 -14.71 -4.22 -19.86
CA ARG A 37 -14.01 -4.20 -21.15
C ARG A 37 -12.74 -5.07 -21.17
N ARG A 38 -12.48 -5.85 -20.10
CA ARG A 38 -11.38 -6.81 -19.97
C ARG A 38 -10.00 -6.24 -20.28
N HIS A 39 -9.64 -5.14 -19.63
CA HIS A 39 -8.27 -4.66 -19.72
C HIS A 39 -7.35 -5.56 -18.85
N PRO A 40 -6.47 -6.37 -19.44
CA PRO A 40 -5.77 -7.46 -18.74
C PRO A 40 -4.76 -6.94 -17.67
N ARG A 41 -4.47 -5.65 -17.69
CA ARG A 41 -3.53 -4.98 -16.74
C ARG A 41 -4.24 -4.30 -15.58
N LEU A 42 -5.56 -4.20 -15.58
CA LEU A 42 -6.33 -3.63 -14.48
C LEU A 42 -6.63 -4.73 -13.46
N VAL A 43 -5.91 -4.77 -12.36
CA VAL A 43 -6.00 -5.85 -11.35
C VAL A 43 -6.61 -5.40 -10.03
N ALA A 44 -6.65 -4.09 -9.77
CA ALA A 44 -7.12 -3.55 -8.49
C ALA A 44 -7.83 -2.21 -8.65
N LEU A 45 -8.74 -1.92 -7.72
CA LEU A 45 -9.22 -0.57 -7.44
C LEU A 45 -8.40 0.01 -6.29
N SER A 46 -7.96 1.25 -6.46
CA SER A 46 -7.32 2.04 -5.41
C SER A 46 -8.08 3.35 -5.21
N ILE A 47 -7.93 3.91 -4.03
CA ILE A 47 -8.23 5.31 -3.74
C ILE A 47 -7.02 5.92 -3.06
N ASP A 48 -6.72 7.13 -3.42
CA ASP A 48 -5.60 7.90 -2.89
C ASP A 48 -6.02 9.35 -2.63
N GLY A 49 -5.22 10.10 -1.90
CA GLY A 49 -5.43 11.52 -1.67
C GLY A 49 -5.06 11.99 -0.25
N ASN A 50 -4.95 13.31 -0.10
CA ASN A 50 -4.60 13.95 1.15
C ASN A 50 -5.77 13.89 2.14
N GLU A 51 -5.68 13.00 3.14
CA GLU A 51 -6.71 12.81 4.17
C GLU A 51 -6.96 14.07 5.02
N ALA A 52 -5.94 14.91 5.23
CA ALA A 52 -6.09 16.16 6.00
C ALA A 52 -6.98 17.17 5.26
N ALA A 53 -6.93 17.17 3.93
CA ALA A 53 -7.75 18.07 3.10
C ALA A 53 -9.10 17.48 2.72
N ALA A 54 -9.13 16.19 2.34
CA ALA A 54 -10.31 15.51 1.82
C ALA A 54 -11.17 14.84 2.91
N GLY A 55 -10.68 14.77 4.13
CA GLY A 55 -11.20 13.91 5.19
C GLY A 55 -10.81 12.45 4.99
N ARG A 56 -11.00 11.65 6.03
CA ARG A 56 -10.67 10.22 6.01
C ARG A 56 -11.40 9.47 4.89
N THR A 57 -10.72 8.51 4.31
CA THR A 57 -11.33 7.54 3.40
C THR A 57 -12.36 6.71 4.16
N GLY A 58 -13.57 6.61 3.63
CA GLY A 58 -14.64 5.98 4.39
C GLY A 58 -15.85 5.57 3.54
N PRO A 59 -17.02 5.40 4.17
CA PRO A 59 -18.22 4.77 3.59
C PRO A 59 -18.69 5.36 2.26
N ARG A 60 -18.36 6.62 1.98
CA ARG A 60 -18.75 7.29 0.72
C ARG A 60 -18.29 6.56 -0.55
N PHE A 61 -17.26 5.71 -0.44
CA PHE A 61 -16.73 4.93 -1.56
C PHE A 61 -17.19 3.46 -1.55
N ALA A 62 -17.99 3.05 -0.56
CA ALA A 62 -18.37 1.65 -0.35
C ALA A 62 -18.99 0.99 -1.59
N GLU A 63 -19.87 1.69 -2.31
CA GLU A 63 -20.51 1.14 -3.51
C GLU A 63 -19.50 0.86 -4.63
N ALA A 64 -18.51 1.75 -4.82
CA ALA A 64 -17.47 1.56 -5.81
C ALA A 64 -16.60 0.33 -5.49
N PHE A 65 -16.19 0.19 -4.25
CA PHE A 65 -15.38 -0.94 -3.79
C PHE A 65 -16.16 -2.26 -3.77
N LYS A 66 -17.45 -2.22 -3.44
CA LYS A 66 -18.34 -3.38 -3.58
C LYS A 66 -18.39 -3.87 -5.03
N ARG A 67 -18.59 -2.96 -5.99
CA ARG A 67 -18.57 -3.30 -7.41
C ARG A 67 -17.23 -3.86 -7.86
N ALA A 68 -16.11 -3.27 -7.40
CA ALA A 68 -14.79 -3.81 -7.67
C ALA A 68 -14.67 -5.27 -7.20
N THR A 69 -15.17 -5.55 -6.00
CA THR A 69 -15.20 -6.91 -5.42
C THR A 69 -16.04 -7.86 -6.27
N GLU A 70 -17.24 -7.46 -6.66
CA GLU A 70 -18.15 -8.25 -7.50
C GLU A 70 -17.56 -8.59 -8.87
N HIS A 71 -16.66 -7.75 -9.38
CA HIS A 71 -15.93 -7.95 -10.64
C HIS A 71 -14.57 -8.62 -10.48
N GLY A 72 -14.21 -9.06 -9.27
CA GLY A 72 -12.96 -9.77 -9.00
C GLY A 72 -11.71 -8.88 -9.00
N LEU A 73 -11.86 -7.55 -8.83
CA LEU A 73 -10.76 -6.64 -8.62
C LEU A 73 -10.27 -6.73 -7.18
N HIS A 74 -8.96 -6.67 -7.01
CA HIS A 74 -8.36 -6.42 -5.71
C HIS A 74 -8.63 -5.00 -5.23
N ARG A 75 -8.45 -4.74 -3.93
CA ARG A 75 -8.68 -3.46 -3.27
C ARG A 75 -7.47 -3.06 -2.45
N THR A 76 -6.87 -1.93 -2.79
CA THR A 76 -5.89 -1.25 -1.96
C THR A 76 -6.41 0.14 -1.60
N VAL A 77 -6.14 0.61 -0.40
CA VAL A 77 -6.80 1.82 0.12
C VAL A 77 -5.78 2.65 0.86
N HIS A 78 -5.59 3.89 0.40
CA HIS A 78 -4.86 4.90 1.15
C HIS A 78 -5.69 5.29 2.38
N ALA A 79 -5.21 4.98 3.57
CA ALA A 79 -5.88 5.27 4.82
C ALA A 79 -4.90 5.29 6.00
N GLY A 80 -5.19 6.16 6.98
CA GLY A 80 -4.44 6.21 8.23
C GLY A 80 -3.00 6.69 8.06
N GLU A 81 -2.76 7.61 7.16
CA GLU A 81 -1.53 8.37 7.09
C GLU A 81 -1.58 9.57 8.03
N SER A 82 -2.61 10.39 7.90
CA SER A 82 -2.78 11.65 8.65
C SER A 82 -4.13 11.79 9.34
N SER A 83 -5.10 10.91 9.08
CA SER A 83 -6.48 11.02 9.58
C SER A 83 -6.81 10.18 10.82
N GLY A 84 -5.89 9.39 11.33
CA GLY A 84 -6.11 8.53 12.49
C GLY A 84 -6.49 7.07 12.13
N PRO A 85 -6.64 6.20 13.16
CA PRO A 85 -6.92 4.76 12.96
C PRO A 85 -8.31 4.48 12.39
N GLU A 86 -9.27 5.41 12.55
CA GLU A 86 -10.63 5.26 12.04
C GLU A 86 -10.67 5.14 10.52
N GLY A 87 -9.75 5.81 9.80
CA GLY A 87 -9.64 5.68 8.35
C GLY A 87 -9.25 4.26 7.93
N VAL A 88 -8.36 3.64 8.68
CA VAL A 88 -7.96 2.24 8.47
C VAL A 88 -9.13 1.29 8.74
N ARG A 89 -9.89 1.51 9.83
CA ARG A 89 -11.10 0.73 10.13
C ARG A 89 -12.13 0.85 9.02
N ASP A 90 -12.42 2.07 8.57
CA ASP A 90 -13.36 2.31 7.47
C ASP A 90 -12.92 1.59 6.18
N ALA A 91 -11.61 1.56 5.88
CA ALA A 91 -11.08 0.84 4.74
C ALA A 91 -11.31 -0.68 4.84
N LEU A 92 -11.18 -1.24 6.02
CA LEU A 92 -11.42 -2.67 6.27
C LEU A 92 -12.91 -3.03 6.22
N ASP A 93 -13.76 -2.20 6.86
CA ASP A 93 -15.17 -2.52 7.11
C ASP A 93 -16.08 -2.20 5.91
N TYR A 94 -15.79 -1.10 5.21
CA TYR A 94 -16.65 -0.59 4.13
C TYR A 94 -16.06 -0.77 2.74
N LEU A 95 -14.71 -0.79 2.63
CA LEU A 95 -14.04 -0.85 1.34
C LEU A 95 -13.42 -2.23 1.06
N TYR A 96 -13.53 -3.15 2.03
CA TYR A 96 -13.05 -4.52 1.90
C TYR A 96 -11.56 -4.58 1.51
N ALA A 97 -10.75 -3.65 2.04
CA ALA A 97 -9.35 -3.52 1.69
C ALA A 97 -8.57 -4.81 1.98
N GLU A 98 -7.86 -5.29 0.98
CA GLU A 98 -6.93 -6.42 1.11
C GLU A 98 -5.53 -5.94 1.52
N ARG A 99 -5.25 -4.65 1.27
CA ARG A 99 -4.01 -3.97 1.56
C ARG A 99 -4.30 -2.50 1.86
N ILE A 100 -3.58 -1.93 2.79
CA ILE A 100 -3.69 -0.51 3.16
C ILE A 100 -2.41 0.20 2.73
N ASP A 101 -2.54 1.31 2.03
CA ASP A 101 -1.41 2.17 1.72
C ASP A 101 -1.26 3.16 2.88
N HIS A 102 -0.05 3.27 3.40
CA HIS A 102 0.37 3.82 4.69
C HIS A 102 -0.12 3.02 5.91
N GLY A 103 -1.29 3.28 6.43
CA GLY A 103 -1.88 2.59 7.59
C GLY A 103 -1.16 2.85 8.92
N ILE A 104 -0.24 3.81 8.98
CA ILE A 104 0.68 4.01 10.11
C ILE A 104 -0.03 4.48 11.38
N ARG A 105 -1.18 5.15 11.24
CA ARG A 105 -2.00 5.59 12.38
C ARG A 105 -2.78 4.46 13.05
N ALA A 106 -2.72 3.24 12.49
CA ALA A 106 -3.22 2.05 13.19
C ALA A 106 -2.50 1.83 14.53
N ILE A 107 -1.26 2.35 14.68
CA ILE A 107 -0.49 2.25 15.92
C ILE A 107 -1.20 2.89 17.13
N ASP A 108 -2.10 3.84 16.90
CA ASP A 108 -2.84 4.53 17.95
C ASP A 108 -4.01 3.70 18.50
N ASP A 109 -4.31 2.54 17.90
CA ASP A 109 -5.36 1.62 18.31
C ASP A 109 -4.82 0.18 18.38
N PRO A 110 -4.45 -0.30 19.58
CA PRO A 110 -3.90 -1.65 19.75
C PRO A 110 -4.84 -2.77 19.27
N SER A 111 -6.15 -2.57 19.30
CA SER A 111 -7.12 -3.55 18.82
C SER A 111 -7.08 -3.65 17.30
N LEU A 112 -6.91 -2.53 16.61
CA LEU A 112 -6.74 -2.48 15.17
C LEU A 112 -5.41 -3.11 14.73
N VAL A 113 -4.32 -2.86 15.46
CA VAL A 113 -3.03 -3.52 15.22
C VAL A 113 -3.17 -5.05 15.31
N SER A 114 -3.85 -5.53 16.35
CA SER A 114 -4.11 -6.97 16.53
C SER A 114 -4.98 -7.55 15.39
N GLU A 115 -5.97 -6.80 14.94
CA GLU A 115 -6.83 -7.18 13.81
C GLU A 115 -6.05 -7.28 12.51
N LEU A 116 -5.24 -6.26 12.17
CA LEU A 116 -4.39 -6.24 10.97
C LEU A 116 -3.43 -7.43 10.95
N ALA A 117 -2.80 -7.72 12.10
CA ALA A 117 -1.90 -8.87 12.25
C ALA A 117 -2.65 -10.20 12.05
N THR A 118 -3.81 -10.37 12.69
CA THR A 118 -4.62 -11.61 12.63
C THR A 118 -5.16 -11.86 11.22
N ARG A 119 -5.71 -10.83 10.59
CA ARG A 119 -6.25 -10.89 9.22
C ARG A 119 -5.16 -10.86 8.14
N ARG A 120 -3.89 -10.64 8.55
CA ARG A 120 -2.74 -10.50 7.65
C ARG A 120 -2.93 -9.43 6.57
N VAL A 121 -3.59 -8.33 6.92
CA VAL A 121 -3.71 -7.18 6.02
C VAL A 121 -2.38 -6.44 6.00
N ALA A 122 -1.78 -6.34 4.81
CA ALA A 122 -0.48 -5.71 4.65
C ALA A 122 -0.60 -4.18 4.63
N LEU A 123 0.38 -3.51 5.25
CA LEU A 123 0.55 -2.06 5.17
C LEU A 123 1.71 -1.73 4.23
N ASN A 124 1.45 -0.90 3.22
CA ASN A 124 2.47 -0.34 2.33
C ASN A 124 3.01 0.96 2.94
N VAL A 125 4.04 0.85 3.75
CA VAL A 125 4.54 1.98 4.53
C VAL A 125 5.59 2.76 3.75
N CYS A 126 5.49 4.10 3.77
CA CYS A 126 6.35 5.03 3.04
C CYS A 126 7.08 5.97 4.01
N PRO A 127 8.12 5.50 4.75
CA PRO A 127 8.70 6.28 5.85
C PRO A 127 9.32 7.60 5.39
N GLY A 128 9.99 7.61 4.22
CA GLY A 128 10.59 8.81 3.66
C GLY A 128 9.56 9.89 3.37
N SER A 129 8.45 9.52 2.74
CA SER A 129 7.31 10.41 2.48
C SER A 129 6.74 10.97 3.78
N ASN A 130 6.45 10.12 4.75
CA ASN A 130 5.87 10.54 6.02
C ASN A 130 6.76 11.53 6.80
N MET A 131 8.09 11.41 6.68
CA MET A 131 9.01 12.40 7.24
C MET A 131 9.00 13.72 6.45
N GLN A 132 9.00 13.67 5.12
CA GLN A 132 8.95 14.87 4.29
C GLN A 132 7.64 15.66 4.48
N LEU A 133 6.54 14.96 4.72
CA LEU A 133 5.25 15.56 5.07
C LEU A 133 5.20 16.08 6.52
N GLY A 134 6.27 15.87 7.29
CA GLY A 134 6.36 16.35 8.68
C GLY A 134 5.51 15.54 9.67
N LEU A 135 5.05 14.36 9.31
CA LEU A 135 4.25 13.50 10.19
C LEU A 135 5.11 12.86 11.29
N TYR A 136 6.38 12.62 11.02
CA TYR A 136 7.37 12.13 11.96
C TYR A 136 8.69 12.90 11.83
N PRO A 137 9.37 13.21 12.95
CA PRO A 137 10.62 13.98 12.90
C PRO A 137 11.80 13.17 12.35
N ASP A 138 11.76 11.85 12.52
CA ASP A 138 12.81 10.94 12.05
C ASP A 138 12.27 9.50 11.89
N ARG A 139 13.06 8.61 11.25
CA ARG A 139 12.68 7.20 11.04
C ARG A 139 12.57 6.41 12.33
N ARG A 140 13.32 6.74 13.38
CA ARG A 140 13.31 5.97 14.63
C ARG A 140 12.01 6.16 15.41
N SER A 141 11.40 7.33 15.28
CA SER A 141 10.09 7.64 15.88
C SER A 141 8.91 7.14 15.03
N HIS A 142 9.18 6.77 13.77
CA HIS A 142 8.14 6.28 12.86
C HIS A 142 7.70 4.86 13.26
N PRO A 143 6.37 4.54 13.25
CA PRO A 143 5.84 3.29 13.81
C PRO A 143 6.10 2.01 13.00
N LEU A 144 6.76 2.09 11.85
CA LEU A 144 6.99 0.95 10.94
C LEU A 144 7.51 -0.30 11.67
N ASP A 145 8.60 -0.18 12.43
CA ASP A 145 9.19 -1.33 13.11
C ASP A 145 8.34 -1.84 14.29
N THR A 146 7.61 -0.94 14.95
CA THR A 146 6.67 -1.30 16.02
C THR A 146 5.51 -2.12 15.45
N LEU A 147 4.91 -1.70 14.34
CA LEU A 147 3.84 -2.45 13.65
C LEU A 147 4.34 -3.81 13.16
N ARG A 148 5.53 -3.86 12.55
CA ARG A 148 6.19 -5.11 12.14
C ARG A 148 6.38 -6.06 13.31
N ARG A 149 6.91 -5.58 14.43
CA ARG A 149 7.12 -6.40 15.65
C ARG A 149 5.83 -6.86 16.30
N ALA A 150 4.75 -6.12 16.11
CA ALA A 150 3.40 -6.53 16.51
C ALA A 150 2.79 -7.60 15.58
N GLY A 151 3.51 -8.04 14.54
CA GLY A 151 3.09 -9.08 13.61
C GLY A 151 2.26 -8.58 12.43
N VAL A 152 2.07 -7.26 12.27
CA VAL A 152 1.42 -6.71 11.08
C VAL A 152 2.34 -6.91 9.88
N PRO A 153 1.86 -7.47 8.76
CA PRO A 153 2.64 -7.53 7.55
C PRO A 153 2.93 -6.10 7.04
N VAL A 154 4.20 -5.75 6.87
CA VAL A 154 4.59 -4.42 6.38
C VAL A 154 5.50 -4.54 5.18
N SER A 155 5.38 -3.59 4.25
CA SER A 155 6.34 -3.37 3.17
C SER A 155 6.92 -1.96 3.25
N VAL A 156 8.13 -1.77 2.72
CA VAL A 156 8.78 -0.47 2.61
C VAL A 156 8.63 0.03 1.19
N ASN A 157 8.15 1.24 1.02
CA ASN A 157 7.82 1.83 -0.27
C ASN A 157 8.31 3.28 -0.35
N THR A 158 8.35 3.81 -1.56
CA THR A 158 8.85 5.16 -1.86
C THR A 158 7.78 6.24 -1.84
N ASP A 159 6.49 5.85 -1.96
CA ASP A 159 5.43 6.78 -2.34
C ASP A 159 5.71 7.36 -3.75
N ASP A 160 5.81 8.65 -3.89
CA ASP A 160 6.13 9.38 -5.13
C ASP A 160 7.64 9.60 -5.28
N PRO A 161 8.44 8.65 -5.80
CA PRO A 161 9.89 8.71 -5.76
C PRO A 161 10.48 9.94 -6.48
N ALA A 162 9.80 10.41 -7.53
CA ALA A 162 10.23 11.61 -8.26
C ALA A 162 10.04 12.89 -7.44
N LEU A 163 8.95 12.99 -6.68
CA LEU A 163 8.67 14.13 -5.81
C LEU A 163 9.48 14.06 -4.51
N MET A 164 9.64 12.85 -3.97
CA MET A 164 10.35 12.62 -2.72
C MET A 164 11.88 12.53 -2.90
N SER A 165 12.39 12.60 -4.14
CA SER A 165 13.83 12.47 -4.46
C SER A 165 14.47 11.26 -3.80
N THR A 166 13.80 10.12 -3.85
CA THR A 166 14.23 8.85 -3.24
C THR A 166 14.10 7.69 -4.23
N ASP A 167 14.63 6.56 -3.86
CA ASP A 167 14.40 5.27 -4.54
C ASP A 167 14.19 4.15 -3.51
N LEU A 168 13.73 3.02 -3.98
CA LEU A 168 13.39 1.91 -3.10
C LEU A 168 14.62 1.38 -2.32
N VAL A 169 15.79 1.38 -2.92
CA VAL A 169 17.02 0.93 -2.25
C VAL A 169 17.39 1.88 -1.11
N ALA A 170 17.31 3.19 -1.36
CA ALA A 170 17.55 4.21 -0.36
C ALA A 170 16.59 4.08 0.83
N GLU A 171 15.29 3.83 0.57
CA GLU A 171 14.28 3.61 1.61
C GLU A 171 14.59 2.38 2.47
N TYR A 172 15.00 1.26 1.86
CA TYR A 172 15.38 0.05 2.59
C TYR A 172 16.66 0.27 3.42
N VAL A 173 17.70 0.88 2.83
CA VAL A 173 18.96 1.15 3.53
C VAL A 173 18.72 2.05 4.74
N ALA A 174 18.05 3.18 4.53
CA ALA A 174 17.78 4.13 5.62
C ALA A 174 16.90 3.54 6.72
N SER A 175 15.95 2.66 6.36
CA SER A 175 15.12 1.96 7.35
C SER A 175 15.92 0.91 8.11
N ALA A 176 16.77 0.12 7.43
CA ALA A 176 17.62 -0.88 8.06
C ALA A 176 18.59 -0.24 9.07
N GLU A 177 19.21 0.89 8.70
CA GLU A 177 20.08 1.66 9.60
C GLU A 177 19.33 2.23 10.80
N ALA A 178 18.16 2.82 10.59
CA ALA A 178 17.38 3.45 11.65
C ALA A 178 16.89 2.46 12.70
N TYR A 179 16.49 1.27 12.28
CA TYR A 179 15.91 0.23 13.14
C TYR A 179 16.88 -0.90 13.51
N ASN A 180 18.15 -0.81 13.07
CA ASN A 180 19.16 -1.86 13.23
C ASN A 180 18.68 -3.22 12.70
N TRP A 181 18.06 -3.25 11.52
CA TRP A 181 17.62 -4.48 10.91
C TRP A 181 18.81 -5.28 10.35
N ASP A 182 18.81 -6.56 10.61
CA ASP A 182 19.69 -7.49 9.94
C ASP A 182 19.15 -7.85 8.53
N MET A 183 19.97 -8.51 7.75
CA MET A 183 19.60 -8.94 6.40
C MET A 183 18.41 -9.90 6.38
N LEU A 184 18.21 -10.68 7.45
CA LEU A 184 17.05 -11.57 7.57
C LEU A 184 15.76 -10.75 7.65
N THR A 185 15.75 -9.70 8.47
CA THR A 185 14.59 -8.79 8.61
C THR A 185 14.31 -8.06 7.29
N VAL A 186 15.35 -7.53 6.62
CA VAL A 186 15.21 -6.88 5.30
C VAL A 186 14.57 -7.83 4.28
N ARG A 187 15.01 -9.08 4.23
CA ARG A 187 14.46 -10.11 3.33
C ARG A 187 13.03 -10.48 3.68
N GLN A 188 12.67 -10.53 4.97
CA GLN A 188 11.30 -10.78 5.39
C GLN A 188 10.34 -9.67 4.93
N ILE A 189 10.78 -8.40 5.01
CA ILE A 189 10.00 -7.26 4.53
C ILE A 189 9.85 -7.31 3.00
N ALA A 190 10.94 -7.61 2.27
CA ALA A 190 10.87 -7.79 0.82
C ALA A 190 9.95 -8.95 0.42
N ARG A 191 9.97 -10.06 1.17
CA ARG A 191 9.04 -11.17 0.99
C ARG A 191 7.59 -10.73 1.20
N THR A 192 7.32 -9.98 2.25
CA THR A 192 5.98 -9.42 2.50
C THR A 192 5.51 -8.56 1.34
N SER A 193 6.39 -7.73 0.75
CA SER A 193 6.04 -6.92 -0.43
C SER A 193 5.61 -7.78 -1.61
N ILE A 194 6.31 -8.90 -1.86
CA ILE A 194 5.98 -9.84 -2.94
C ILE A 194 4.65 -10.55 -2.64
N GLU A 195 4.46 -11.04 -1.40
CA GLU A 195 3.26 -11.76 -0.98
C GLU A 195 2.02 -10.89 -1.00
N ALA A 196 2.14 -9.61 -0.61
CA ALA A 196 1.05 -8.63 -0.62
C ALA A 196 0.76 -8.04 -2.02
N SER A 197 1.58 -8.34 -3.02
CA SER A 197 1.36 -7.85 -4.38
C SER A 197 0.16 -8.54 -5.04
N PHE A 198 -0.51 -7.84 -5.95
CA PHE A 198 -1.60 -8.38 -6.76
C PHE A 198 -1.11 -8.99 -8.08
N CYS A 199 0.13 -9.42 -8.11
CA CYS A 199 0.71 -10.09 -9.27
C CYS A 199 0.16 -11.52 -9.44
N THR A 200 0.36 -12.09 -10.64
CA THR A 200 -0.01 -13.48 -10.91
C THR A 200 0.75 -14.46 -10.02
N THR A 201 0.17 -15.62 -9.75
CA THR A 201 0.81 -16.69 -8.96
C THR A 201 2.18 -17.08 -9.51
N ASP A 202 2.31 -17.20 -10.84
CA ASP A 202 3.58 -17.57 -11.49
C ASP A 202 4.65 -16.48 -11.29
N LEU A 203 4.29 -15.21 -11.40
CA LEU A 203 5.22 -14.11 -11.12
C LEU A 203 5.63 -14.10 -9.66
N ARG A 204 4.67 -14.27 -8.74
CA ARG A 204 4.96 -14.35 -7.30
C ARG A 204 5.95 -15.47 -6.98
N HIS A 205 5.75 -16.67 -7.52
CA HIS A 205 6.67 -17.79 -7.32
C HIS A 205 8.08 -17.47 -7.85
N ARG A 206 8.19 -16.87 -9.04
CA ARG A 206 9.49 -16.46 -9.60
C ARG A 206 10.20 -15.42 -8.74
N LEU A 207 9.45 -14.40 -8.25
CA LEU A 207 10.02 -13.36 -7.39
C LEU A 207 10.48 -13.92 -6.05
N LEU A 208 9.70 -14.80 -5.43
CA LEU A 208 10.08 -15.46 -4.18
C LEU A 208 11.31 -16.34 -4.36
N ALA A 209 11.37 -17.12 -5.45
CA ALA A 209 12.53 -17.94 -5.76
C ALA A 209 13.80 -17.09 -6.01
N ALA A 210 13.65 -15.95 -6.69
CA ALA A 210 14.77 -15.01 -6.89
C ALA A 210 15.24 -14.38 -5.56
N LEU A 211 14.30 -14.03 -4.67
CA LEU A 211 14.63 -13.53 -3.34
C LEU A 211 15.37 -14.59 -2.52
N ASP A 212 14.95 -15.85 -2.58
CA ASP A 212 15.60 -16.96 -1.85
C ASP A 212 16.99 -17.29 -2.39
N ALA A 213 17.22 -17.11 -3.70
CA ALA A 213 18.52 -17.33 -4.34
C ALA A 213 19.53 -16.19 -4.10
N ALA A 214 19.06 -15.01 -3.69
CA ALA A 214 19.91 -13.84 -3.44
C ALA A 214 20.57 -13.84 -2.04
N SER A 215 20.93 -15.02 -1.51
CA SER A 215 21.56 -15.22 -0.18
C SER A 215 23.07 -14.99 -0.17
#